data_d7f8e19fd0eea0199c65dc7621c510fd
#
_entry.id   d7f8e19fd0eea0199c65dc7621c510fd
#
_cell.length_a   1.000
_cell.length_b   1.000
_cell.length_c   1.000
_cell.angle_alpha   90.00
_cell.angle_beta   90.00
_cell.angle_gamma   90.00
#
_symmetry.space_group_name_H-M   'P 1'
#
loop_
_entity.id
_entity.type
_entity.pdbx_description
1 polymer ?
#
loop_
_entity_poly.entity_id
_entity_poly.type
_entity_poly.pdbx_seq_one_letter_code
_entity_poly.pdbx_strand_id
1 'polypeptide(L)'
;MAAIMAAAAICGAFAGCGGDKKANGSASGEQTVKFGFLGAYTGPAAAYGQAMKEGTELAVEEINKDPNTKMKIDLKTYDTKGNKAEAINAMKKCIEQDKVLAIEGPTLSGSMFAAGPIAQKSKVVAFGTGTTAPGITDLGDYIFRNAIPGKMAIPITVKKAHDKLGFKNVAIMYSNNNDQMVGEHGIYEELFKKMGIDIIDTETFADKDTDFSAQL
;
A
#
# COMPACT_ATOMS: atom_id res chain seq x y z
N MET A 1 17.47 54.59 -44.10
CA MET A 1 16.41 54.82 -45.08
C MET A 1 15.26 53.86 -44.66
N ALA A 2 14.27 54.34 -43.96
CA ALA A 2 12.98 54.84 -44.53
C ALA A 2 12.22 53.66 -45.22
N ALA A 3 11.01 53.34 -44.98
CA ALA A 3 9.80 54.03 -44.58
C ALA A 3 8.76 52.92 -44.19
N ILE A 4 7.95 53.00 -43.14
CA ILE A 4 6.68 53.76 -42.99
C ILE A 4 5.46 53.14 -43.70
N MET A 5 4.41 52.94 -42.90
CA MET A 5 2.95 52.99 -43.17
C MET A 5 2.25 51.69 -43.61
N ALA A 6 1.04 51.40 -43.26
CA ALA A 6 0.00 52.10 -42.49
C ALA A 6 -1.12 51.11 -42.09
N ALA A 7 -1.84 51.55 -41.11
CA ALA A 7 -3.09 51.10 -40.56
C ALA A 7 -4.25 50.84 -41.53
N ALA A 8 -5.17 49.93 -41.16
CA ALA A 8 -6.61 50.15 -41.33
C ALA A 8 -7.39 49.31 -40.31
N ALA A 9 -8.03 49.98 -39.41
CA ALA A 9 -9.09 49.47 -38.55
C ALA A 9 -10.37 49.29 -39.39
N ILE A 10 -11.08 48.19 -39.19
CA ILE A 10 -12.51 48.10 -39.52
C ILE A 10 -13.25 47.54 -38.30
N CYS A 11 -13.98 48.44 -37.66
CA CYS A 11 -15.03 48.11 -36.70
C CYS A 11 -16.19 47.43 -37.46
N GLY A 12 -16.60 46.28 -36.91
CA GLY A 12 -17.83 45.60 -37.29
C GLY A 12 -18.57 45.15 -36.03
N ALA A 13 -19.39 46.04 -35.50
CA ALA A 13 -20.36 45.71 -34.46
C ALA A 13 -21.47 44.85 -35.06
N PHE A 14 -21.65 43.65 -34.54
CA PHE A 14 -22.92 42.94 -34.60
C PHE A 14 -23.42 42.65 -33.22
N ALA A 15 -24.39 43.42 -32.79
CA ALA A 15 -25.28 43.10 -31.71
C ALA A 15 -26.16 41.94 -32.14
N GLY A 16 -26.08 40.83 -31.37
CA GLY A 16 -26.96 39.69 -31.49
C GLY A 16 -27.42 39.33 -30.10
N CYS A 17 -28.60 39.78 -29.75
CA CYS A 17 -29.36 39.35 -28.57
C CYS A 17 -29.66 37.85 -28.61
N GLY A 18 -29.69 37.26 -27.44
CA GLY A 18 -30.59 36.15 -27.19
C GLY A 18 -29.91 34.86 -26.78
N GLY A 19 -30.12 34.47 -25.55
CA GLY A 19 -30.02 33.12 -25.12
C GLY A 19 -29.26 32.91 -23.84
N ASP A 20 -29.86 33.26 -22.72
CA ASP A 20 -29.55 32.66 -21.44
C ASP A 20 -29.66 31.13 -21.55
N LYS A 21 -28.60 30.48 -21.93
CA LYS A 21 -28.43 29.06 -21.65
C LYS A 21 -27.90 28.94 -20.23
N LYS A 22 -28.82 28.87 -19.24
CA LYS A 22 -28.55 28.19 -17.99
C LYS A 22 -27.84 26.89 -18.33
N ALA A 23 -26.57 26.86 -18.02
CA ALA A 23 -25.83 25.60 -17.95
C ALA A 23 -26.37 24.87 -16.71
N ASN A 24 -27.53 24.26 -16.84
CA ASN A 24 -28.10 23.32 -15.90
C ASN A 24 -27.54 21.95 -16.28
N GLY A 25 -26.23 21.81 -16.08
CA GLY A 25 -25.53 20.54 -16.16
C GLY A 25 -25.50 19.90 -14.79
N SER A 26 -26.65 19.50 -14.27
CA SER A 26 -26.68 18.39 -13.32
C SER A 26 -26.23 17.15 -14.08
N ALA A 27 -24.94 16.98 -14.20
CA ALA A 27 -24.37 15.70 -14.53
C ALA A 27 -24.55 14.81 -13.31
N SER A 28 -25.73 14.19 -13.21
CA SER A 28 -25.95 12.96 -12.43
C SER A 28 -25.23 11.81 -13.17
N GLY A 29 -24.02 12.06 -13.62
CA GLY A 29 -23.16 11.10 -14.28
C GLY A 29 -22.48 10.24 -13.23
N GLU A 30 -22.60 8.95 -13.39
CA GLU A 30 -21.81 7.96 -12.68
C GLU A 30 -20.33 8.32 -12.76
N GLN A 31 -19.70 8.63 -11.62
CA GLN A 31 -18.29 9.03 -11.58
C GLN A 31 -17.41 7.79 -11.53
N THR A 32 -16.54 7.59 -12.51
CA THR A 32 -15.52 6.54 -12.44
C THR A 32 -14.25 7.06 -11.78
N VAL A 33 -13.78 6.38 -10.75
CA VAL A 33 -12.52 6.66 -10.08
C VAL A 33 -11.54 5.51 -10.29
N LYS A 34 -10.26 5.82 -10.41
CA LYS A 34 -9.21 4.82 -10.55
C LYS A 34 -8.63 4.49 -9.19
N PHE A 35 -8.53 3.20 -8.89
CA PHE A 35 -7.88 2.65 -7.70
C PHE A 35 -6.73 1.75 -8.12
N GLY A 36 -5.63 1.77 -7.36
CA GLY A 36 -4.51 0.86 -7.55
C GLY A 36 -4.56 -0.31 -6.56
N PHE A 37 -4.19 -1.51 -7.01
CA PHE A 37 -3.85 -2.62 -6.15
C PHE A 37 -2.44 -3.12 -6.48
N LEU A 38 -1.55 -3.08 -5.48
CA LEU A 38 -0.17 -3.54 -5.59
C LEU A 38 0.03 -4.78 -4.74
N GLY A 39 0.07 -5.96 -5.36
CA GLY A 39 0.19 -7.25 -4.69
C GLY A 39 1.36 -8.09 -5.18
N ALA A 40 1.83 -9.01 -4.35
CA ALA A 40 2.81 -10.02 -4.75
C ALA A 40 2.07 -11.22 -5.35
N TYR A 41 1.67 -11.16 -6.64
CA TYR A 41 0.90 -12.24 -7.27
C TYR A 41 1.75 -13.42 -7.71
N THR A 42 3.05 -13.20 -7.87
CA THR A 42 4.04 -14.22 -8.21
C THR A 42 5.17 -14.21 -7.19
N GLY A 43 6.02 -15.22 -7.21
CA GLY A 43 7.12 -15.38 -6.26
C GLY A 43 6.70 -16.04 -4.94
N PRO A 44 7.56 -15.97 -3.90
CA PRO A 44 7.36 -16.73 -2.65
C PRO A 44 6.08 -16.37 -1.89
N ALA A 45 5.58 -15.13 -2.03
CA ALA A 45 4.36 -14.65 -1.37
C ALA A 45 3.11 -14.72 -2.28
N ALA A 46 3.16 -15.46 -3.38
CA ALA A 46 2.10 -15.47 -4.39
C ALA A 46 0.73 -15.84 -3.85
N ALA A 47 0.63 -16.89 -3.04
CA ALA A 47 -0.64 -17.31 -2.45
C ALA A 47 -1.30 -16.22 -1.60
N TYR A 48 -0.47 -15.44 -0.90
CA TYR A 48 -0.90 -14.32 -0.08
C TYR A 48 -1.41 -13.15 -0.93
N GLY A 49 -0.63 -12.76 -1.94
CA GLY A 49 -0.99 -11.66 -2.84
C GLY A 49 -2.18 -11.97 -3.73
N GLN A 50 -2.34 -13.23 -4.16
CA GLN A 50 -3.50 -13.67 -4.94
C GLN A 50 -4.79 -13.62 -4.12
N ALA A 51 -4.78 -14.13 -2.89
CA ALA A 51 -5.95 -14.08 -2.01
C ALA A 51 -6.40 -12.64 -1.73
N MET A 52 -5.45 -11.72 -1.50
CA MET A 52 -5.77 -10.30 -1.33
C MET A 52 -6.36 -9.68 -2.61
N LYS A 53 -5.79 -10.02 -3.77
CA LYS A 53 -6.29 -9.54 -5.06
C LYS A 53 -7.75 -9.99 -5.30
N GLU A 54 -8.04 -11.26 -5.06
CA GLU A 54 -9.41 -11.81 -5.21
C GLU A 54 -10.41 -11.08 -4.30
N GLY A 55 -10.02 -10.81 -3.05
CA GLY A 55 -10.84 -10.04 -2.12
C GLY A 55 -11.09 -8.60 -2.60
N THR A 56 -10.06 -7.93 -3.11
CA THR A 56 -10.18 -6.58 -3.67
C THR A 56 -11.05 -6.56 -4.92
N GLU A 57 -10.86 -7.52 -5.83
CA GLU A 57 -11.66 -7.63 -7.05
C GLU A 57 -13.14 -7.89 -6.73
N LEU A 58 -13.43 -8.75 -5.74
CA LEU A 58 -14.79 -9.00 -5.28
C LEU A 58 -15.44 -7.73 -4.71
N ALA A 59 -14.74 -7.01 -3.85
CA ALA A 59 -15.24 -5.76 -3.27
C ALA A 59 -15.52 -4.70 -4.36
N VAL A 60 -14.63 -4.58 -5.35
CA VAL A 60 -14.82 -3.67 -6.50
C VAL A 60 -16.02 -4.10 -7.34
N GLU A 61 -16.19 -5.40 -7.57
CA GLU A 61 -17.34 -5.93 -8.30
C GLU A 61 -18.66 -5.61 -7.58
N GLU A 62 -18.72 -5.82 -6.27
CA GLU A 62 -19.90 -5.50 -5.44
C GLU A 62 -20.23 -4.01 -5.49
N ILE A 63 -19.23 -3.13 -5.29
CA ILE A 63 -19.41 -1.68 -5.38
C ILE A 63 -19.89 -1.28 -6.78
N ASN A 64 -19.31 -1.85 -7.82
CA ASN A 64 -19.65 -1.53 -9.20
C ASN A 64 -21.04 -2.05 -9.61
N LYS A 65 -21.60 -3.03 -8.92
CA LYS A 65 -22.95 -3.57 -9.15
C LYS A 65 -24.03 -2.90 -8.30
N ASP A 66 -23.64 -2.21 -7.22
CA ASP A 66 -24.61 -1.57 -6.33
C ASP A 66 -25.30 -0.39 -7.02
N PRO A 67 -26.63 -0.44 -7.23
CA PRO A 67 -27.39 0.62 -7.87
C PRO A 67 -27.48 1.92 -7.05
N ASN A 68 -27.15 1.85 -5.75
CA ASN A 68 -27.15 3.01 -4.86
C ASN A 68 -25.83 3.77 -4.91
N THR A 69 -24.78 3.18 -5.47
CA THR A 69 -23.45 3.79 -5.61
C THR A 69 -23.43 4.69 -6.84
N LYS A 70 -23.07 5.97 -6.63
CA LYS A 70 -22.86 6.94 -7.72
C LYS A 70 -21.44 6.92 -8.28
N MET A 71 -20.61 6.01 -7.80
CA MET A 71 -19.20 5.91 -8.13
C MET A 71 -18.89 4.51 -8.62
N LYS A 72 -18.17 4.40 -9.73
CA LYS A 72 -17.60 3.15 -10.22
C LYS A 72 -16.08 3.15 -10.01
N ILE A 73 -15.53 2.00 -9.76
CA ILE A 73 -14.09 1.82 -9.55
C ILE A 73 -13.49 1.17 -10.80
N ASP A 74 -12.49 1.84 -11.38
CA ASP A 74 -11.58 1.29 -12.38
C ASP A 74 -10.32 0.81 -11.65
N LEU A 75 -10.21 -0.49 -11.40
CA LEU A 75 -9.12 -1.10 -10.64
C LEU A 75 -7.90 -1.34 -11.53
N LYS A 76 -6.76 -0.77 -11.14
CA LYS A 76 -5.44 -0.99 -11.76
C LYS A 76 -4.62 -1.92 -10.89
N THR A 77 -4.30 -3.12 -11.37
CA THR A 77 -3.59 -4.15 -10.61
C THR A 77 -2.16 -4.32 -11.10
N TYR A 78 -1.19 -4.40 -10.17
CA TYR A 78 0.22 -4.56 -10.47
C TYR A 78 0.87 -5.62 -9.60
N ASP A 79 1.61 -6.52 -10.23
CA ASP A 79 2.40 -7.54 -9.54
C ASP A 79 3.72 -6.94 -9.06
N THR A 80 3.93 -6.94 -7.75
CA THR A 80 5.20 -6.54 -7.12
C THR A 80 6.18 -7.69 -6.98
N LYS A 81 5.78 -8.92 -7.27
CA LYS A 81 6.59 -10.15 -7.16
C LYS A 81 7.23 -10.34 -5.77
N GLY A 82 6.72 -9.65 -4.75
CA GLY A 82 7.37 -9.58 -3.44
C GLY A 82 8.71 -8.84 -3.44
N ASN A 83 8.98 -8.01 -4.45
CA ASN A 83 10.27 -7.35 -4.67
C ASN A 83 10.14 -5.84 -4.48
N LYS A 84 11.10 -5.23 -3.76
CA LYS A 84 11.12 -3.79 -3.46
C LYS A 84 11.20 -2.92 -4.72
N ALA A 85 12.00 -3.31 -5.72
CA ALA A 85 12.15 -2.54 -6.96
C ALA A 85 10.88 -2.57 -7.80
N GLU A 86 10.22 -3.73 -7.92
CA GLU A 86 8.94 -3.85 -8.61
C GLU A 86 7.83 -3.07 -7.89
N ALA A 87 7.80 -3.06 -6.57
CA ALA A 87 6.86 -2.26 -5.80
C ALA A 87 7.05 -0.75 -6.05
N ILE A 88 8.29 -0.27 -6.13
CA ILE A 88 8.61 1.12 -6.50
C ILE A 88 8.10 1.45 -7.91
N ASN A 89 8.35 0.57 -8.88
CA ASN A 89 7.93 0.75 -10.26
C ASN A 89 6.40 0.77 -10.38
N ALA A 90 5.72 -0.17 -9.72
CA ALA A 90 4.26 -0.26 -9.70
C ALA A 90 3.63 0.97 -9.04
N MET A 91 4.18 1.44 -7.92
CA MET A 91 3.73 2.65 -7.23
C MET A 91 3.81 3.89 -8.14
N LYS A 92 4.96 4.09 -8.79
CA LYS A 92 5.13 5.20 -9.75
C LYS A 92 4.13 5.10 -10.90
N LYS A 93 3.92 3.90 -11.45
CA LYS A 93 3.00 3.71 -12.57
C LYS A 93 1.55 4.03 -12.17
N CYS A 94 1.08 3.56 -11.02
CA CYS A 94 -0.23 3.90 -10.49
C CYS A 94 -0.41 5.42 -10.34
N ILE A 95 0.59 6.10 -9.78
CA ILE A 95 0.50 7.53 -9.46
C ILE A 95 0.69 8.40 -10.71
N GLU A 96 1.75 8.14 -11.48
CA GLU A 96 2.19 9.05 -12.55
C GLU A 96 1.47 8.80 -13.88
N GLN A 97 1.15 7.53 -14.19
CA GLN A 97 0.53 7.15 -15.46
C GLN A 97 -0.98 6.97 -15.32
N ASP A 98 -1.42 6.13 -14.38
CA ASP A 98 -2.85 5.83 -14.21
C ASP A 98 -3.61 6.94 -13.49
N LYS A 99 -2.90 7.76 -12.67
CA LYS A 99 -3.51 8.84 -11.87
C LYS A 99 -4.59 8.30 -10.92
N VAL A 100 -4.24 7.25 -10.18
CA VAL A 100 -5.16 6.64 -9.22
C VAL A 100 -5.45 7.57 -8.06
N LEU A 101 -6.66 7.46 -7.49
CA LEU A 101 -7.08 8.23 -6.31
C LEU A 101 -6.43 7.71 -5.02
N ALA A 102 -6.36 6.39 -4.90
CA ALA A 102 -5.72 5.72 -3.76
C ALA A 102 -5.21 4.35 -4.19
N ILE A 103 -4.39 3.74 -3.34
CA ILE A 103 -3.71 2.47 -3.61
C ILE A 103 -3.92 1.55 -2.41
N GLU A 104 -4.43 0.36 -2.65
CA GLU A 104 -4.32 -0.75 -1.72
C GLU A 104 -2.99 -1.47 -1.97
N GLY A 105 -2.20 -1.60 -0.92
CA GLY A 105 -0.84 -2.13 -1.01
C GLY A 105 0.25 -1.05 -0.95
N PRO A 106 1.52 -1.46 -1.15
CA PRO A 106 1.98 -2.83 -1.39
C PRO A 106 1.66 -3.80 -0.25
N THR A 107 1.41 -5.07 -0.58
CA THR A 107 0.95 -6.06 0.40
C THR A 107 2.00 -6.45 1.44
N LEU A 108 3.29 -6.39 1.11
CA LEU A 108 4.38 -6.76 2.01
C LEU A 108 5.03 -5.54 2.67
N SER A 109 5.44 -5.68 3.94
CA SER A 109 6.05 -4.60 4.72
C SER A 109 7.30 -4.02 4.06
N GLY A 110 8.24 -4.86 3.59
CA GLY A 110 9.44 -4.41 2.89
C GLY A 110 9.14 -3.65 1.59
N SER A 111 8.10 -4.05 0.87
CA SER A 111 7.62 -3.34 -0.31
C SER A 111 7.00 -1.98 0.05
N MET A 112 6.27 -1.90 1.17
CA MET A 112 5.70 -0.63 1.65
C MET A 112 6.80 0.33 2.12
N PHE A 113 7.81 -0.14 2.85
CA PHE A 113 8.96 0.71 3.21
C PHE A 113 9.67 1.30 2.00
N ALA A 114 9.79 0.52 0.91
CA ALA A 114 10.45 0.96 -0.29
C ALA A 114 9.60 1.92 -1.16
N ALA A 115 8.31 1.65 -1.30
CA ALA A 115 7.42 2.36 -2.21
C ALA A 115 6.54 3.42 -1.53
N GLY A 116 6.23 3.26 -0.25
CA GLY A 116 5.39 4.19 0.54
C GLY A 116 5.84 5.65 0.51
N PRO A 117 7.15 5.95 0.62
CA PRO A 117 7.65 7.33 0.50
C PRO A 117 7.26 8.03 -0.82
N ILE A 118 7.04 7.27 -1.90
CA ILE A 118 6.59 7.83 -3.18
C ILE A 118 5.12 8.25 -3.06
N ALA A 119 4.27 7.41 -2.49
CA ALA A 119 2.86 7.71 -2.24
C ALA A 119 2.74 8.92 -1.30
N GLN A 120 3.49 8.95 -0.20
CA GLN A 120 3.56 10.06 0.74
C GLN A 120 3.92 11.38 0.05
N LYS A 121 5.01 11.38 -0.74
CA LYS A 121 5.46 12.58 -1.48
C LYS A 121 4.42 13.07 -2.48
N SER A 122 3.71 12.13 -3.11
CA SER A 122 2.69 12.42 -4.13
C SER A 122 1.32 12.74 -3.53
N LYS A 123 1.16 12.65 -2.20
CA LYS A 123 -0.11 12.82 -1.48
C LYS A 123 -1.20 11.88 -1.99
N VAL A 124 -0.83 10.66 -2.32
CA VAL A 124 -1.75 9.58 -2.69
C VAL A 124 -1.80 8.58 -1.54
N VAL A 125 -3.00 8.26 -1.08
CA VAL A 125 -3.17 7.30 0.01
C VAL A 125 -2.68 5.92 -0.43
N ALA A 126 -1.80 5.31 0.38
CA ALA A 126 -1.41 3.92 0.26
C ALA A 126 -1.84 3.17 1.54
N PHE A 127 -2.65 2.13 1.35
CA PHE A 127 -3.30 1.39 2.42
C PHE A 127 -2.81 -0.06 2.47
N GLY A 128 -1.97 -0.37 3.44
CA GLY A 128 -1.39 -1.69 3.61
C GLY A 128 -2.34 -2.69 4.27
N THR A 129 -2.63 -3.78 3.60
CA THR A 129 -3.50 -4.86 4.09
C THR A 129 -2.73 -6.01 4.74
N GLY A 130 -1.44 -6.18 4.38
CA GLY A 130 -0.55 -7.20 4.94
C GLY A 130 0.70 -6.67 5.63
N THR A 131 0.80 -5.37 5.87
CA THR A 131 1.99 -4.69 6.39
C THR A 131 1.99 -4.65 7.92
N THR A 132 2.55 -5.67 8.58
CA THR A 132 2.55 -5.83 10.05
C THR A 132 3.77 -5.23 10.75
N ALA A 133 4.86 -4.96 10.02
CA ALA A 133 6.09 -4.43 10.58
C ALA A 133 5.90 -3.13 11.39
N PRO A 134 6.68 -2.91 12.45
CA PRO A 134 6.76 -1.61 13.11
C PRO A 134 7.16 -0.50 12.13
N GLY A 135 6.68 0.72 12.35
CA GLY A 135 7.13 1.90 11.58
C GLY A 135 6.42 2.12 10.23
N ILE A 136 5.52 1.25 9.79
CA ILE A 136 4.83 1.44 8.50
C ILE A 136 4.07 2.77 8.44
N THR A 137 3.29 3.10 9.46
CA THR A 137 2.51 4.35 9.50
C THR A 137 3.35 5.58 9.82
N ASP A 138 4.60 5.38 10.26
CA ASP A 138 5.55 6.48 10.52
C ASP A 138 6.15 7.03 9.20
N LEU A 139 5.89 6.36 8.07
CA LEU A 139 6.26 6.84 6.74
C LEU A 139 5.53 8.13 6.34
N GLY A 140 4.38 8.44 6.95
CA GLY A 140 3.68 9.71 6.79
C GLY A 140 2.16 9.64 6.76
N ASP A 141 1.53 10.81 6.61
CA ASP A 141 0.09 11.03 6.76
C ASP A 141 -0.77 10.38 5.64
N TYR A 142 -0.14 9.93 4.57
CA TYR A 142 -0.81 9.25 3.46
C TYR A 142 -0.61 7.72 3.49
N ILE A 143 0.02 7.20 4.56
CA ILE A 143 0.28 5.76 4.71
C ILE A 143 -0.57 5.19 5.84
N PHE A 144 -1.44 4.29 5.48
CA PHE A 144 -2.39 3.63 6.39
C PHE A 144 -2.21 2.11 6.37
N ARG A 145 -2.77 1.43 7.35
CA ARG A 145 -2.92 -0.03 7.37
C ARG A 145 -4.10 -0.47 8.22
N ASN A 146 -4.66 -1.63 7.92
CA ASN A 146 -5.61 -2.32 8.80
C ASN A 146 -5.07 -3.66 9.33
N ALA A 147 -3.89 -4.08 8.88
CA ALA A 147 -3.22 -5.24 9.45
C ALA A 147 -2.90 -5.01 10.94
N ILE A 148 -3.12 -6.03 11.77
CA ILE A 148 -2.78 -5.95 13.19
C ILE A 148 -1.27 -5.85 13.32
N PRO A 149 -0.73 -4.77 13.90
CA PRO A 149 0.71 -4.62 14.07
C PRO A 149 1.32 -5.70 14.95
N GLY A 150 2.54 -6.15 14.62
CA GLY A 150 3.28 -7.11 15.44
C GLY A 150 3.37 -6.67 16.91
N LYS A 151 3.58 -5.38 17.17
CA LYS A 151 3.61 -4.81 18.53
C LYS A 151 2.32 -5.02 19.34
N MET A 152 1.18 -5.29 18.70
CA MET A 152 -0.07 -5.63 19.38
C MET A 152 -0.27 -7.15 19.46
N ALA A 153 -0.01 -7.87 18.39
CA ALA A 153 -0.26 -9.31 18.30
C ALA A 153 0.74 -10.12 19.14
N ILE A 154 2.02 -9.80 19.04
CA ILE A 154 3.11 -10.56 19.68
C ILE A 154 2.95 -10.64 21.19
N PRO A 155 2.75 -9.54 21.95
CA PRO A 155 2.59 -9.62 23.40
C PRO A 155 1.41 -10.49 23.85
N ILE A 156 0.29 -10.41 23.13
CA ILE A 156 -0.91 -11.21 23.43
C ILE A 156 -0.63 -12.69 23.19
N THR A 157 -0.01 -13.01 22.05
CA THR A 157 0.30 -14.39 21.66
C THR A 157 1.32 -15.02 22.62
N VAL A 158 2.43 -14.31 22.88
CA VAL A 158 3.49 -14.79 23.76
C VAL A 158 2.96 -14.99 25.19
N LYS A 159 2.19 -14.01 25.70
CA LYS A 159 1.59 -14.16 27.03
C LYS A 159 0.70 -15.40 27.12
N LYS A 160 -0.18 -15.63 26.15
CA LYS A 160 -1.05 -16.81 26.10
C LYS A 160 -0.27 -18.11 26.00
N ALA A 161 0.79 -18.13 25.21
CA ALA A 161 1.66 -19.29 25.11
C ALA A 161 2.40 -19.56 26.44
N HIS A 162 2.95 -18.52 27.07
CA HIS A 162 3.63 -18.62 28.35
C HIS A 162 2.68 -19.09 29.48
N ASP A 163 1.48 -18.48 29.56
CA ASP A 163 0.46 -18.87 30.55
C ASP A 163 0.09 -20.38 30.46
N LYS A 164 0.15 -20.94 29.23
CA LYS A 164 -0.21 -22.33 28.96
C LYS A 164 0.96 -23.30 29.12
N LEU A 165 2.15 -22.90 28.70
CA LEU A 165 3.30 -23.80 28.59
C LEU A 165 4.35 -23.60 29.72
N GLY A 166 4.38 -22.43 30.38
CA GLY A 166 5.26 -22.13 31.48
C GLY A 166 6.75 -22.10 31.16
N PHE A 167 7.10 -21.82 29.90
CA PHE A 167 8.50 -21.80 29.45
C PHE A 167 9.28 -20.65 30.13
N LYS A 168 10.55 -20.90 30.45
CA LYS A 168 11.45 -19.92 31.09
C LYS A 168 12.57 -19.48 30.15
N ASN A 169 12.79 -20.21 29.10
CA ASN A 169 13.79 -19.93 28.07
C ASN A 169 13.22 -20.23 26.69
N VAL A 170 13.75 -19.52 25.69
CA VAL A 170 13.39 -19.63 24.28
C VAL A 170 14.63 -19.53 23.41
N ALA A 171 14.57 -20.13 22.21
CA ALA A 171 15.43 -19.77 21.09
C ALA A 171 14.62 -19.00 20.06
N ILE A 172 15.25 -18.07 19.36
CA ILE A 172 14.62 -17.29 18.28
C ILE A 172 15.35 -17.61 16.99
N MET A 173 14.58 -17.89 15.94
CA MET A 173 15.10 -17.96 14.58
C MET A 173 14.27 -17.08 13.67
N TYR A 174 14.92 -16.19 12.89
CA TYR A 174 14.22 -15.26 12.03
C TYR A 174 14.99 -14.97 10.74
N SER A 175 14.27 -14.53 9.70
CA SER A 175 14.90 -14.09 8.45
C SER A 175 15.52 -12.69 8.63
N ASN A 176 16.85 -12.59 8.39
CA ASN A 176 17.62 -11.37 8.56
C ASN A 176 17.49 -10.37 7.38
N ASN A 177 16.91 -10.80 6.28
CA ASN A 177 16.65 -9.95 5.10
C ASN A 177 15.16 -9.67 4.84
N ASN A 178 14.32 -9.99 5.81
CA ASN A 178 12.89 -9.68 5.82
C ASN A 178 12.60 -8.54 6.80
N ASP A 179 12.25 -7.35 6.28
CA ASP A 179 12.04 -6.15 7.10
C ASP A 179 10.98 -6.34 8.21
N GLN A 180 9.96 -7.17 7.96
CA GLN A 180 8.96 -7.51 8.97
C GLN A 180 9.58 -8.31 10.11
N MET A 181 10.27 -9.42 9.79
CA MET A 181 10.85 -10.32 10.79
C MET A 181 11.94 -9.63 11.60
N VAL A 182 12.79 -8.82 10.96
CA VAL A 182 13.79 -8.00 11.65
C VAL A 182 13.14 -7.03 12.63
N GLY A 183 12.07 -6.34 12.21
CA GLY A 183 11.35 -5.42 13.09
C GLY A 183 10.62 -6.13 14.24
N GLU A 184 10.05 -7.30 13.99
CA GLU A 184 9.34 -8.09 15.01
C GLU A 184 10.30 -8.76 15.99
N HIS A 185 11.51 -9.15 15.56
CA HIS A 185 12.55 -9.67 16.44
C HIS A 185 12.82 -8.74 17.64
N GLY A 186 12.99 -7.43 17.40
CA GLY A 186 13.19 -6.47 18.49
C GLY A 186 12.01 -6.42 19.48
N ILE A 187 10.77 -6.65 19.00
CA ILE A 187 9.59 -6.73 19.89
C ILE A 187 9.68 -7.98 20.79
N TYR A 188 10.09 -9.14 20.24
CA TYR A 188 10.28 -10.36 21.01
C TYR A 188 11.37 -10.20 22.07
N GLU A 189 12.53 -9.62 21.72
CA GLU A 189 13.63 -9.37 22.65
C GLU A 189 13.19 -8.52 23.86
N GLU A 190 12.54 -7.38 23.57
CA GLU A 190 12.03 -6.52 24.65
C GLU A 190 10.98 -7.21 25.51
N LEU A 191 10.10 -7.99 24.90
CA LEU A 191 9.01 -8.67 25.58
C LEU A 191 9.55 -9.77 26.51
N PHE A 192 10.42 -10.64 26.00
CA PHE A 192 11.01 -11.72 26.79
C PHE A 192 11.84 -11.17 27.96
N LYS A 193 12.60 -10.11 27.74
CA LYS A 193 13.31 -9.40 28.81
C LYS A 193 12.35 -8.87 29.89
N LYS A 194 11.22 -8.27 29.50
CA LYS A 194 10.19 -7.78 30.44
C LYS A 194 9.51 -8.89 31.20
N MET A 195 9.37 -10.07 30.61
CA MET A 195 8.74 -11.25 31.22
C MET A 195 9.72 -12.09 32.06
N GLY A 196 11.02 -11.78 32.07
CA GLY A 196 12.05 -12.59 32.73
C GLY A 196 12.26 -13.95 32.07
N ILE A 197 12.08 -14.01 30.74
CA ILE A 197 12.30 -15.21 29.93
C ILE A 197 13.66 -15.07 29.26
N ASP A 198 14.52 -16.06 29.40
CA ASP A 198 15.85 -16.02 28.81
C ASP A 198 15.82 -16.41 27.34
N ILE A 199 16.45 -15.59 26.50
CA ILE A 199 16.74 -15.96 25.11
C ILE A 199 18.09 -16.68 25.14
N ILE A 200 18.06 -18.01 24.99
CA ILE A 200 19.27 -18.85 25.10
C ILE A 200 20.01 -18.96 23.77
N ASP A 201 19.33 -18.65 22.67
CA ASP A 201 19.94 -18.67 21.34
C ASP A 201 19.18 -17.77 20.37
N THR A 202 19.90 -17.22 19.38
CA THR A 202 19.32 -16.41 18.30
C THR A 202 20.00 -16.73 16.97
N GLU A 203 19.26 -17.39 16.09
CA GLU A 203 19.74 -17.81 14.78
C GLU A 203 19.06 -17.04 13.65
N THR A 204 19.76 -16.90 12.55
CA THR A 204 19.25 -16.20 11.38
C THR A 204 19.35 -17.02 10.10
N PHE A 205 18.45 -16.74 9.18
CA PHE A 205 18.44 -17.30 7.82
C PHE A 205 18.04 -16.21 6.81
N ALA A 206 18.18 -16.49 5.52
CA ALA A 206 17.63 -15.63 4.46
C ALA A 206 16.32 -16.20 3.93
N ASP A 207 15.39 -15.35 3.47
CA ASP A 207 14.06 -15.73 2.98
C ASP A 207 14.05 -16.84 1.88
N LYS A 208 15.20 -17.08 1.24
CA LYS A 208 15.32 -18.11 0.20
C LYS A 208 16.03 -19.38 0.67
N ASP A 209 16.46 -19.43 1.91
CA ASP A 209 17.11 -20.62 2.44
C ASP A 209 16.09 -21.77 2.57
N THR A 210 16.54 -22.96 2.26
CA THR A 210 15.75 -24.21 2.30
C THR A 210 16.40 -25.27 3.19
N ASP A 211 17.64 -25.05 3.61
CA ASP A 211 18.38 -25.89 4.53
C ASP A 211 18.70 -25.08 5.81
N PHE A 212 18.24 -25.55 6.93
CA PHE A 212 18.39 -24.92 8.25
C PHE A 212 19.25 -25.78 9.18
N SER A 213 19.99 -26.75 8.66
CA SER A 213 20.82 -27.67 9.47
C SER A 213 21.91 -26.98 10.29
N ALA A 214 22.33 -25.78 9.84
CA ALA A 214 23.31 -24.97 10.56
C ALA A 214 22.71 -24.20 11.76
N GLN A 215 21.39 -23.98 11.75
CA GLN A 215 20.66 -23.25 12.79
C GLN A 215 19.99 -24.19 13.82
N LEU A 216 20.02 -25.52 13.60
CA LEU A 216 19.42 -26.53 14.45
C LEU A 216 20.47 -27.37 15.16
#